data_2be4e23b181df085e556050084c48513
#
_entry.id   2be4e23b181df085e556050084c48513
#
_cell.length_a   1.000
_cell.length_b   1.000
_cell.length_c   1.000
_cell.angle_alpha   90.00
_cell.angle_beta   90.00
_cell.angle_gamma   90.00
#
_symmetry.space_group_name_H-M   'P 1'
#
loop_
_entity.id
_entity.type
_entity.pdbx_description
1 polymer ?
#
loop_
_entity_poly.entity_id
_entity_poly.type
_entity_poly.pdbx_seq_one_letter_code
_entity_poly.pdbx_strand_id
1 'polypeptide(L)'
;MPGYGEMWFGEDSAGSNLRWNGVQAWTKLSEPVILVSGQLTDWGAKSARQANELTEYMIDHFSVDTSRVYAAGYSAGGETMSQAVALRPDLYAAYIHGGSQWDGTYDPVAENRVAVYIFMAENDEYYGSQKARDAYANLHAAYEKAGLTDSEIDQLLQLNIPDNAYFNAKGIYNYHGGGSVVFDDENVLNWVLAQRKSTGKDDNNEKDEATSDGGHSGSAGDRNNSDGPGGRG
;
A
#
# COMPACT_ATOMS: atom_id res chain seq x y z
N MET A 1 -6.56 -6.50 9.93
CA MET A 1 -6.85 -7.56 10.93
C MET A 1 -7.00 -6.93 12.28
N PRO A 2 -8.05 -7.22 13.05
CA PRO A 2 -8.16 -6.76 14.41
C PRO A 2 -7.10 -7.42 15.27
N GLY A 3 -6.57 -6.69 16.25
CA GLY A 3 -5.50 -7.18 17.11
C GLY A 3 -5.95 -7.77 18.43
N TYR A 4 -7.20 -8.10 18.61
CA TYR A 4 -7.72 -8.54 19.89
C TYR A 4 -7.95 -10.06 19.92
N GLY A 5 -7.44 -10.76 20.96
CA GLY A 5 -7.42 -12.22 21.06
C GLY A 5 -8.78 -12.89 20.85
N GLU A 6 -9.85 -12.37 21.42
CA GLU A 6 -11.22 -12.92 21.27
C GLU A 6 -11.78 -12.74 19.86
N MET A 7 -11.37 -11.69 19.15
CA MET A 7 -11.73 -11.46 17.76
C MET A 7 -10.92 -12.35 16.79
N TRP A 8 -9.84 -12.96 17.28
CA TRP A 8 -8.90 -13.73 16.48
C TRP A 8 -9.04 -15.25 16.69
N PHE A 9 -9.27 -15.70 17.92
CA PHE A 9 -9.08 -17.07 18.32
C PHE A 9 -10.37 -17.79 18.78
N GLY A 10 -11.48 -17.09 18.99
CA GLY A 10 -12.74 -17.72 19.37
C GLY A 10 -13.47 -18.34 18.19
N GLU A 11 -14.24 -19.40 18.41
CA GLU A 11 -15.05 -20.05 17.36
C GLU A 11 -16.03 -19.07 16.68
N ASP A 12 -16.54 -18.08 17.42
CA ASP A 12 -17.47 -17.05 16.90
C ASP A 12 -16.76 -15.77 16.42
N SER A 13 -15.45 -15.72 16.44
CA SER A 13 -14.70 -14.50 16.19
C SER A 13 -14.69 -14.06 14.73
N ALA A 14 -14.90 -14.95 13.77
CA ALA A 14 -15.03 -14.59 12.35
C ALA A 14 -16.11 -13.53 12.11
N GLY A 15 -17.30 -13.72 12.72
CA GLY A 15 -18.38 -12.72 12.65
C GLY A 15 -18.05 -11.42 13.38
N SER A 16 -17.27 -11.47 14.46
CA SER A 16 -16.79 -10.29 15.19
C SER A 16 -15.75 -9.52 14.36
N ASN A 17 -14.84 -10.22 13.71
CA ASN A 17 -13.84 -9.63 12.81
C ASN A 17 -14.51 -8.81 11.69
N LEU A 18 -15.58 -9.34 11.08
CA LEU A 18 -16.32 -8.61 10.05
C LEU A 18 -17.07 -7.38 10.58
N ARG A 19 -17.42 -7.35 11.86
CA ARG A 19 -18.10 -6.19 12.50
C ARG A 19 -17.15 -5.13 13.03
N TRP A 20 -15.85 -5.41 13.02
CA TRP A 20 -14.85 -4.45 13.47
C TRP A 20 -14.82 -3.21 12.56
N ASN A 21 -14.68 -2.01 13.15
CA ASN A 21 -14.80 -0.77 12.40
C ASN A 21 -13.72 -0.62 11.29
N GLY A 22 -12.52 -1.14 11.49
CA GLY A 22 -11.47 -1.16 10.47
C GLY A 22 -11.82 -2.01 9.23
N VAL A 23 -12.75 -2.97 9.35
CA VAL A 23 -13.34 -3.69 8.22
C VAL A 23 -14.56 -2.95 7.68
N GLN A 24 -15.43 -2.48 8.58
CA GLN A 24 -16.66 -1.77 8.20
C GLN A 24 -16.39 -0.45 7.46
N ALA A 25 -15.27 0.21 7.71
CA ALA A 25 -14.88 1.42 7.00
C ALA A 25 -14.83 1.23 5.47
N TRP A 26 -14.34 0.08 5.02
CA TRP A 26 -14.27 -0.25 3.59
C TRP A 26 -15.63 -0.43 2.92
N THR A 27 -16.67 -0.80 3.67
CA THR A 27 -18.04 -0.96 3.14
C THR A 27 -18.71 0.38 2.80
N LYS A 28 -18.13 1.49 3.26
CA LYS A 28 -18.63 2.84 3.00
C LYS A 28 -18.14 3.40 1.66
N LEU A 29 -17.18 2.74 1.03
CA LEU A 29 -16.63 3.16 -0.25
C LEU A 29 -17.63 2.95 -1.39
N SER A 30 -17.59 3.82 -2.38
CA SER A 30 -18.41 3.68 -3.60
C SER A 30 -17.84 2.63 -4.58
N GLU A 31 -16.56 2.33 -4.48
CA GLU A 31 -15.88 1.33 -5.30
C GLU A 31 -16.13 -0.08 -4.74
N PRO A 32 -16.50 -1.06 -5.58
CA PRO A 32 -16.70 -2.43 -5.12
C PRO A 32 -15.37 -3.05 -4.68
N VAL A 33 -15.37 -3.64 -3.49
CA VAL A 33 -14.20 -4.32 -2.91
C VAL A 33 -14.58 -5.70 -2.39
N ILE A 34 -13.64 -6.65 -2.46
CA ILE A 34 -13.75 -7.93 -1.76
C ILE A 34 -13.03 -7.77 -0.43
N LEU A 35 -13.78 -7.87 0.68
CA LEU A 35 -13.23 -7.75 2.02
C LEU A 35 -13.00 -9.14 2.63
N VAL A 36 -11.79 -9.36 3.09
CA VAL A 36 -11.39 -10.61 3.76
C VAL A 36 -10.86 -10.28 5.14
N SER A 37 -11.53 -10.80 6.17
CA SER A 37 -11.09 -10.68 7.55
C SER A 37 -10.78 -12.09 8.07
N GLY A 38 -9.51 -12.48 7.98
CA GLY A 38 -9.06 -13.83 8.35
C GLY A 38 -9.14 -14.08 9.84
N GLN A 39 -9.58 -15.29 10.21
CA GLN A 39 -9.43 -15.84 11.54
C GLN A 39 -8.05 -16.50 11.62
N LEU A 40 -7.13 -15.89 12.37
CA LEU A 40 -5.76 -16.38 12.51
C LEU A 40 -5.55 -17.13 13.82
N THR A 41 -4.42 -17.80 14.00
CA THR A 41 -4.14 -18.65 15.15
C THR A 41 -3.18 -18.05 16.17
N ASP A 42 -2.40 -17.06 15.77
CA ASP A 42 -1.49 -16.27 16.61
C ASP A 42 -1.27 -14.91 15.95
N TRP A 43 -0.35 -14.09 16.43
CA TRP A 43 0.06 -12.84 15.80
C TRP A 43 1.53 -12.83 15.34
N GLY A 44 2.07 -14.02 15.10
CA GLY A 44 3.44 -14.22 14.64
C GLY A 44 3.54 -14.77 13.23
N ALA A 45 4.70 -15.36 12.94
CA ALA A 45 5.06 -15.83 11.59
C ALA A 45 4.13 -16.94 11.04
N LYS A 46 3.47 -17.73 11.91
CA LYS A 46 2.50 -18.74 11.45
C LYS A 46 1.28 -18.05 10.85
N SER A 47 0.70 -17.10 11.56
CA SER A 47 -0.46 -16.34 11.08
C SER A 47 -0.12 -15.42 9.92
N ALA A 48 1.10 -14.92 9.85
CA ALA A 48 1.59 -14.20 8.67
C ALA A 48 1.54 -15.06 7.40
N ARG A 49 1.98 -16.32 7.49
CA ARG A 49 1.86 -17.28 6.38
C ARG A 49 0.40 -17.61 6.05
N GLN A 50 -0.45 -17.84 7.07
CA GLN A 50 -1.89 -18.06 6.86
C GLN A 50 -2.58 -16.89 6.15
N ALA A 51 -2.20 -15.64 6.47
CA ALA A 51 -2.72 -14.45 5.79
C ALA A 51 -2.33 -14.44 4.30
N ASN A 52 -1.08 -14.80 3.99
CA ASN A 52 -0.60 -14.90 2.61
C ASN A 52 -1.30 -16.04 1.84
N GLU A 53 -1.42 -17.23 2.43
CA GLU A 53 -2.12 -18.38 1.86
C GLU A 53 -3.60 -18.04 1.56
N LEU A 54 -4.26 -17.32 2.48
CA LEU A 54 -5.62 -16.85 2.28
C LEU A 54 -5.70 -15.82 1.15
N THR A 55 -4.73 -14.94 1.04
CA THR A 55 -4.66 -13.94 -0.05
C THR A 55 -4.47 -14.64 -1.39
N GLU A 56 -3.58 -15.60 -1.50
CA GLU A 56 -3.37 -16.42 -2.71
C GLU A 56 -4.65 -17.19 -3.08
N TYR A 57 -5.31 -17.81 -2.09
CA TYR A 57 -6.57 -18.48 -2.31
C TYR A 57 -7.65 -17.55 -2.91
N MET A 58 -7.74 -16.31 -2.40
CA MET A 58 -8.68 -15.32 -2.94
C MET A 58 -8.34 -14.94 -4.38
N ILE A 59 -7.06 -14.76 -4.68
CA ILE A 59 -6.59 -14.44 -6.04
C ILE A 59 -6.93 -15.57 -7.01
N ASP A 60 -6.75 -16.82 -6.60
CA ASP A 60 -6.92 -17.99 -7.46
C ASP A 60 -8.40 -18.34 -7.71
N HIS A 61 -9.30 -18.01 -6.77
CA HIS A 61 -10.69 -18.48 -6.82
C HIS A 61 -11.71 -17.38 -7.11
N PHE A 62 -11.31 -16.11 -7.09
CA PHE A 62 -12.21 -14.97 -7.32
C PHE A 62 -11.65 -14.03 -8.37
N SER A 63 -12.51 -13.20 -8.96
CA SER A 63 -12.12 -12.17 -9.93
C SER A 63 -11.46 -10.99 -9.19
N VAL A 64 -10.18 -11.14 -8.85
CA VAL A 64 -9.37 -10.15 -8.16
C VAL A 64 -8.50 -9.39 -9.16
N ASP A 65 -8.50 -8.07 -9.08
CA ASP A 65 -7.46 -7.26 -9.71
C ASP A 65 -6.16 -7.40 -8.90
N THR A 66 -5.24 -8.22 -9.41
CA THR A 66 -3.98 -8.53 -8.70
C THR A 66 -3.04 -7.34 -8.58
N SER A 67 -3.27 -6.26 -9.33
CA SER A 67 -2.54 -5.00 -9.15
C SER A 67 -3.05 -4.18 -7.95
N ARG A 68 -4.19 -4.54 -7.37
CA ARG A 68 -4.92 -3.81 -6.33
C ARG A 68 -5.26 -4.68 -5.11
N VAL A 69 -4.33 -5.47 -4.65
CA VAL A 69 -4.47 -6.25 -3.41
C VAL A 69 -3.87 -5.45 -2.25
N TYR A 70 -4.66 -5.21 -1.23
CA TYR A 70 -4.28 -4.36 -0.09
C TYR A 70 -4.34 -5.15 1.22
N ALA A 71 -3.41 -4.84 2.11
CA ALA A 71 -3.37 -5.38 3.46
C ALA A 71 -3.72 -4.28 4.49
N ALA A 72 -4.31 -4.68 5.61
CA ALA A 72 -4.52 -3.79 6.74
C ALA A 72 -4.38 -4.57 8.06
N GLY A 73 -3.72 -3.97 9.04
CA GLY A 73 -3.56 -4.56 10.36
C GLY A 73 -3.54 -3.51 11.44
N TYR A 74 -4.12 -3.83 12.61
CA TYR A 74 -4.16 -2.97 13.78
C TYR A 74 -3.72 -3.74 15.02
N SER A 75 -2.91 -3.13 15.89
CA SER A 75 -2.41 -3.76 17.12
C SER A 75 -1.71 -5.09 16.80
N ALA A 76 -2.00 -6.19 17.44
CA ALA A 76 -1.46 -7.51 17.10
C ALA A 76 -1.68 -7.90 15.62
N GLY A 77 -2.74 -7.38 14.97
CA GLY A 77 -2.94 -7.50 13.52
C GLY A 77 -1.90 -6.76 12.71
N GLY A 78 -1.38 -5.64 13.22
CA GLY A 78 -0.26 -4.93 12.63
C GLY A 78 1.04 -5.71 12.73
N GLU A 79 1.33 -6.34 13.89
CA GLU A 79 2.49 -7.23 14.06
C GLU A 79 2.46 -8.37 13.03
N THR A 80 1.32 -9.05 12.90
CA THR A 80 1.14 -10.14 11.93
C THR A 80 1.27 -9.67 10.48
N MET A 81 0.56 -8.60 10.12
CA MET A 81 0.52 -8.17 8.73
C MET A 81 1.82 -7.52 8.27
N SER A 82 2.61 -6.88 9.15
CA SER A 82 3.96 -6.42 8.81
C SER A 82 4.89 -7.59 8.44
N GLN A 83 4.77 -8.73 9.13
CA GLN A 83 5.48 -9.96 8.77
C GLN A 83 4.94 -10.57 7.46
N ALA A 84 3.62 -10.61 7.27
CA ALA A 84 2.99 -11.16 6.06
C ALA A 84 3.43 -10.41 4.81
N VAL A 85 3.37 -9.07 4.84
CA VAL A 85 3.79 -8.21 3.74
C VAL A 85 5.28 -8.35 3.46
N ALA A 86 6.11 -8.45 4.50
CA ALA A 86 7.55 -8.65 4.33
C ALA A 86 7.91 -10.02 3.75
N LEU A 87 7.12 -11.08 4.06
CA LEU A 87 7.31 -12.43 3.53
C LEU A 87 6.87 -12.57 2.07
N ARG A 88 5.81 -11.89 1.66
CA ARG A 88 5.24 -11.95 0.30
C ARG A 88 4.83 -10.55 -0.18
N PRO A 89 5.83 -9.65 -0.34
CA PRO A 89 5.56 -8.28 -0.80
C PRO A 89 4.96 -8.25 -2.22
N ASP A 90 5.24 -9.27 -3.01
CA ASP A 90 4.71 -9.47 -4.37
C ASP A 90 3.18 -9.59 -4.44
N LEU A 91 2.52 -9.93 -3.33
CA LEU A 91 1.06 -10.01 -3.27
C LEU A 91 0.38 -8.64 -3.15
N TYR A 92 1.03 -7.67 -2.52
CA TYR A 92 0.36 -6.46 -2.02
C TYR A 92 0.78 -5.19 -2.77
N ALA A 93 -0.20 -4.36 -3.15
CA ALA A 93 0.02 -3.01 -3.67
C ALA A 93 0.25 -2.01 -2.54
N ALA A 94 -0.50 -2.15 -1.43
CA ALA A 94 -0.34 -1.30 -0.26
C ALA A 94 -0.70 -2.02 1.04
N TYR A 95 -0.19 -1.45 2.15
CA TYR A 95 -0.44 -1.91 3.50
C TYR A 95 -0.74 -0.75 4.46
N ILE A 96 -1.86 -0.86 5.20
CA ILE A 96 -2.15 0.03 6.33
C ILE A 96 -1.64 -0.61 7.62
N HIS A 97 -0.65 0.02 8.23
CA HIS A 97 -0.06 -0.37 9.51
C HIS A 97 -0.56 0.53 10.61
N GLY A 98 -1.49 0.06 11.42
CA GLY A 98 -2.16 0.87 12.44
C GLY A 98 -1.89 0.43 13.88
N GLY A 99 -1.59 1.39 14.77
CA GLY A 99 -1.51 1.20 16.22
C GLY A 99 -0.67 0.01 16.66
N SER A 100 0.50 -0.22 16.05
CA SER A 100 1.29 -1.44 16.22
C SER A 100 2.80 -1.17 16.10
N GLN A 101 3.58 -2.12 16.59
CA GLN A 101 5.00 -2.23 16.24
C GLN A 101 5.16 -2.98 14.93
N TRP A 102 6.25 -2.72 14.23
CA TRP A 102 6.63 -3.43 13.01
C TRP A 102 7.51 -4.64 13.32
N ASP A 103 7.09 -5.84 12.96
CA ASP A 103 7.80 -7.10 13.23
C ASP A 103 8.38 -7.75 11.96
N GLY A 104 8.06 -7.23 10.79
CA GLY A 104 8.61 -7.69 9.51
C GLY A 104 10.00 -7.12 9.20
N THR A 105 10.63 -7.63 8.15
CA THR A 105 11.82 -7.01 7.54
C THR A 105 11.39 -5.87 6.60
N TYR A 106 12.25 -4.89 6.41
CA TYR A 106 11.93 -3.68 5.63
C TYR A 106 12.36 -3.80 4.16
N ASP A 107 13.53 -4.38 3.90
CA ASP A 107 14.13 -4.44 2.55
C ASP A 107 13.18 -5.07 1.50
N PRO A 108 12.55 -6.25 1.73
CA PRO A 108 11.66 -6.83 0.73
C PRO A 108 10.44 -5.95 0.39
N VAL A 109 9.92 -5.21 1.39
CA VAL A 109 8.79 -4.29 1.20
C VAL A 109 9.18 -3.14 0.27
N ALA A 110 10.36 -2.57 0.51
CA ALA A 110 10.91 -1.48 -0.28
C ALA A 110 11.32 -1.90 -1.70
N GLU A 111 12.00 -3.05 -1.84
CA GLU A 111 12.41 -3.60 -3.14
C GLU A 111 11.22 -3.90 -4.07
N ASN A 112 10.06 -4.26 -3.49
CA ASN A 112 8.81 -4.48 -4.21
C ASN A 112 7.93 -3.22 -4.30
N ARG A 113 8.38 -2.07 -3.81
CA ARG A 113 7.66 -0.79 -3.83
C ARG A 113 6.25 -0.90 -3.25
N VAL A 114 6.04 -1.72 -2.21
CA VAL A 114 4.74 -1.83 -1.53
C VAL A 114 4.47 -0.52 -0.80
N ALA A 115 3.38 0.15 -1.13
CA ALA A 115 3.04 1.40 -0.45
C ALA A 115 2.60 1.15 1.00
N VAL A 116 3.07 1.96 1.96
CA VAL A 116 2.78 1.76 3.39
C VAL A 116 2.22 3.03 4.01
N TYR A 117 1.02 2.93 4.58
CA TYR A 117 0.43 3.96 5.41
C TYR A 117 0.53 3.57 6.88
N ILE A 118 1.32 4.30 7.65
CA ILE A 118 1.51 4.07 9.08
C ILE A 118 0.67 5.07 9.85
N PHE A 119 -0.13 4.60 10.80
CA PHE A 119 -0.77 5.48 11.77
C PHE A 119 -0.70 4.94 13.19
N MET A 120 -0.59 5.85 14.16
CA MET A 120 -0.63 5.55 15.59
C MET A 120 -1.04 6.79 16.36
N ALA A 121 -1.87 6.67 17.38
CA ALA A 121 -2.16 7.79 18.24
C ALA A 121 -0.88 8.33 18.89
N GLU A 122 -0.74 9.66 19.01
CA GLU A 122 0.44 10.28 19.61
C GLU A 122 0.74 9.72 21.01
N ASN A 123 -0.31 9.51 21.81
CA ASN A 123 -0.23 8.97 23.18
C ASN A 123 -0.88 7.58 23.25
N ASP A 124 -0.58 6.71 22.28
CA ASP A 124 -0.97 5.28 22.34
C ASP A 124 -0.43 4.66 23.64
N GLU A 125 -1.32 4.12 24.46
CA GLU A 125 -0.98 3.66 25.81
C GLU A 125 -0.27 2.30 25.82
N TYR A 126 -0.31 1.57 24.70
CA TYR A 126 0.24 0.22 24.62
C TYR A 126 1.63 0.19 23.96
N TYR A 127 1.74 0.69 22.73
CA TYR A 127 3.00 0.69 21.97
C TYR A 127 3.79 2.00 22.09
N GLY A 128 3.08 3.13 22.21
CA GLY A 128 3.67 4.47 22.10
C GLY A 128 4.03 4.85 20.66
N SER A 129 3.81 6.12 20.30
CA SER A 129 3.98 6.59 18.91
C SER A 129 5.42 6.50 18.37
N GLN A 130 6.41 6.29 19.24
CA GLN A 130 7.80 6.10 18.79
C GLN A 130 7.95 4.86 17.90
N LYS A 131 7.17 3.78 18.14
CA LYS A 131 7.19 2.59 17.30
C LYS A 131 6.79 2.88 15.85
N ALA A 132 5.79 3.73 15.63
CA ALA A 132 5.39 4.16 14.30
C ALA A 132 6.47 5.03 13.63
N ARG A 133 7.09 5.93 14.38
CA ARG A 133 8.20 6.76 13.88
C ARG A 133 9.43 5.93 13.50
N ASP A 134 9.76 4.92 14.31
CA ASP A 134 10.86 4.00 14.03
C ASP A 134 10.58 3.16 12.77
N ALA A 135 9.35 2.64 12.63
CA ALA A 135 8.94 1.90 11.44
C ALA A 135 9.01 2.77 10.17
N TYR A 136 8.53 4.02 10.25
CA TYR A 136 8.63 4.98 9.16
C TYR A 136 10.09 5.25 8.77
N ALA A 137 10.95 5.55 9.74
CA ALA A 137 12.36 5.85 9.47
C ALA A 137 13.09 4.65 8.84
N ASN A 138 12.83 3.44 9.32
CA ASN A 138 13.43 2.23 8.77
C ASN A 138 12.92 1.90 7.36
N LEU A 139 11.63 2.08 7.08
CA LEU A 139 11.07 1.92 5.74
C LEU A 139 11.63 2.97 4.78
N HIS A 140 11.71 4.24 5.21
CA HIS A 140 12.31 5.31 4.41
C HIS A 140 13.74 4.95 3.98
N ALA A 141 14.58 4.55 4.95
CA ALA A 141 15.96 4.12 4.67
C ALA A 141 16.01 2.88 3.75
N ALA A 142 15.05 1.95 3.86
CA ALA A 142 14.97 0.80 2.98
C ALA A 142 14.59 1.20 1.54
N TYR A 143 13.66 2.13 1.35
CA TYR A 143 13.30 2.67 0.03
C TYR A 143 14.49 3.44 -0.59
N GLU A 144 15.20 4.29 0.16
CA GLU A 144 16.43 4.95 -0.30
C GLU A 144 17.47 3.91 -0.77
N LYS A 145 17.68 2.86 0.04
CA LYS A 145 18.59 1.75 -0.29
C LYS A 145 18.14 0.99 -1.55
N ALA A 146 16.84 0.87 -1.80
CA ALA A 146 16.27 0.30 -3.00
C ALA A 146 16.35 1.24 -4.23
N GLY A 147 16.92 2.45 -4.06
CA GLY A 147 17.18 3.40 -5.12
C GLY A 147 16.04 4.35 -5.45
N LEU A 148 15.03 4.46 -4.58
CA LEU A 148 13.95 5.42 -4.76
C LEU A 148 14.40 6.83 -4.40
N THR A 149 13.88 7.81 -5.11
CA THR A 149 14.02 9.23 -4.79
C THR A 149 13.06 9.64 -3.66
N ASP A 150 13.36 10.75 -2.98
CA ASP A 150 12.48 11.29 -1.94
C ASP A 150 11.04 11.48 -2.44
N SER A 151 10.86 11.96 -3.66
CA SER A 151 9.54 12.17 -4.27
C SER A 151 8.78 10.85 -4.51
N GLU A 152 9.46 9.76 -4.85
CA GLU A 152 8.85 8.44 -4.98
C GLU A 152 8.51 7.88 -3.61
N ILE A 153 9.38 8.07 -2.61
CA ILE A 153 9.15 7.64 -1.22
C ILE A 153 7.93 8.37 -0.64
N ASP A 154 7.80 9.68 -0.84
CA ASP A 154 6.65 10.47 -0.37
C ASP A 154 5.30 9.98 -0.95
N GLN A 155 5.31 9.35 -2.13
CA GLN A 155 4.12 8.75 -2.72
C GLN A 155 3.78 7.39 -2.11
N LEU A 156 4.79 6.63 -1.67
CA LEU A 156 4.64 5.26 -1.19
C LEU A 156 4.59 5.15 0.33
N LEU A 157 5.09 6.13 1.09
CA LEU A 157 5.24 6.03 2.54
C LEU A 157 4.56 7.22 3.23
N GLN A 158 3.58 6.92 4.08
CA GLN A 158 2.87 7.93 4.87
C GLN A 158 2.99 7.65 6.36
N LEU A 159 3.11 8.72 7.16
CA LEU A 159 3.07 8.66 8.62
C LEU A 159 2.01 9.61 9.15
N ASN A 160 1.03 9.09 9.88
CA ASN A 160 -0.02 9.85 10.53
C ASN A 160 0.00 9.58 12.04
N ILE A 161 0.28 10.61 12.84
CA ILE A 161 0.31 10.54 14.30
C ILE A 161 -0.73 11.52 14.85
N PRO A 162 -2.04 11.15 14.84
CA PRO A 162 -3.09 12.03 15.35
C PRO A 162 -2.89 12.29 16.84
N ASP A 163 -3.10 13.53 17.24
CA ASP A 163 -3.03 13.97 18.63
C ASP A 163 -4.27 13.59 19.44
N ASN A 164 -4.23 13.85 20.75
CA ASN A 164 -5.37 13.59 21.63
C ASN A 164 -6.62 14.37 21.24
N ALA A 165 -6.48 15.57 20.65
CA ALA A 165 -7.63 16.38 20.26
C ALA A 165 -8.44 15.70 19.15
N TYR A 166 -7.77 15.04 18.20
CA TYR A 166 -8.42 14.25 17.16
C TYR A 166 -9.33 13.15 17.74
N PHE A 167 -8.85 12.41 18.74
CA PHE A 167 -9.60 11.34 19.38
C PHE A 167 -10.69 11.86 20.33
N ASN A 168 -10.35 12.87 21.14
CA ASN A 168 -11.29 13.47 22.11
C ASN A 168 -12.50 14.09 21.41
N ALA A 169 -12.31 14.68 20.23
CA ALA A 169 -13.42 15.21 19.42
C ALA A 169 -14.40 14.12 18.97
N LYS A 170 -13.98 12.85 18.99
CA LYS A 170 -14.80 11.67 18.67
C LYS A 170 -15.28 10.94 19.93
N GLY A 171 -15.03 11.48 21.12
CA GLY A 171 -15.38 10.86 22.40
C GLY A 171 -14.50 9.67 22.78
N ILE A 172 -13.31 9.58 22.21
CA ILE A 172 -12.34 8.49 22.44
C ILE A 172 -11.26 8.98 23.39
N TYR A 173 -11.09 8.30 24.51
CA TYR A 173 -10.12 8.61 25.58
C TYR A 173 -9.18 7.43 25.92
N ASN A 174 -9.35 6.29 25.26
CA ASN A 174 -8.39 5.18 25.19
C ASN A 174 -7.84 5.17 23.77
N TYR A 175 -6.64 5.71 23.61
CA TYR A 175 -6.10 6.03 22.28
C TYR A 175 -5.63 4.77 21.55
N HIS A 176 -5.18 3.76 22.27
CA HIS A 176 -4.91 2.46 21.67
C HIS A 176 -6.22 1.72 21.33
N GLY A 177 -7.11 1.55 22.31
CA GLY A 177 -8.37 0.81 22.10
C GLY A 177 -9.30 1.45 21.07
N GLY A 178 -9.31 2.79 20.97
CA GLY A 178 -10.11 3.54 19.99
C GLY A 178 -9.34 3.97 18.74
N GLY A 179 -8.06 3.68 18.67
CA GLY A 179 -7.18 4.15 17.58
C GLY A 179 -7.61 3.69 16.19
N SER A 180 -8.29 2.56 16.10
CA SER A 180 -8.83 2.04 14.83
C SER A 180 -9.84 2.99 14.13
N VAL A 181 -10.32 4.04 14.80
CA VAL A 181 -11.17 5.07 14.17
C VAL A 181 -10.47 5.81 13.01
N VAL A 182 -9.16 5.75 12.93
CA VAL A 182 -8.39 6.32 11.80
C VAL A 182 -8.77 5.65 10.48
N PHE A 183 -9.22 4.40 10.48
CA PHE A 183 -9.76 3.75 9.28
C PHE A 183 -11.04 4.41 8.74
N ASP A 184 -11.78 5.17 9.57
CA ASP A 184 -12.96 5.93 9.11
C ASP A 184 -12.57 7.23 8.37
N ASP A 185 -11.29 7.57 8.27
CA ASP A 185 -10.82 8.69 7.48
C ASP A 185 -10.76 8.29 6.00
N GLU A 186 -11.65 8.88 5.18
CA GLU A 186 -11.71 8.62 3.75
C GLU A 186 -10.38 8.93 3.02
N ASN A 187 -9.58 9.87 3.52
CA ASN A 187 -8.28 10.18 2.93
C ASN A 187 -7.31 8.99 3.04
N VAL A 188 -7.35 8.25 4.15
CA VAL A 188 -6.53 7.04 4.35
C VAL A 188 -6.93 5.97 3.34
N LEU A 189 -8.23 5.68 3.24
CA LEU A 189 -8.74 4.66 2.33
C LEU A 189 -8.54 5.05 0.86
N ASN A 190 -8.80 6.30 0.50
CA ASN A 190 -8.59 6.79 -0.86
C ASN A 190 -7.12 6.74 -1.27
N TRP A 191 -6.20 7.08 -0.35
CA TRP A 191 -4.77 6.96 -0.61
C TRP A 191 -4.37 5.52 -0.92
N VAL A 192 -4.87 4.54 -0.13
CA VAL A 192 -4.61 3.11 -0.36
C VAL A 192 -5.18 2.65 -1.69
N LEU A 193 -6.45 3.03 -1.99
CA LEU A 193 -7.12 2.64 -3.24
C LEU A 193 -6.44 3.22 -4.49
N ALA A 194 -5.70 4.30 -4.36
CA ALA A 194 -4.91 4.88 -5.45
C ALA A 194 -3.65 4.07 -5.77
N GLN A 195 -3.17 3.23 -4.84
CA GLN A 195 -1.94 2.47 -5.02
C GLN A 195 -2.13 1.29 -5.98
N ARG A 196 -1.08 1.01 -6.76
CA ARG A 196 -1.00 -0.13 -7.68
C ARG A 196 0.34 -0.82 -7.52
N LYS A 197 0.39 -2.13 -7.67
CA LYS A 197 1.66 -2.83 -7.80
C LYS A 197 2.37 -2.36 -9.07
N SER A 198 3.65 -2.03 -8.94
CA SER A 198 4.50 -1.81 -10.11
C SER A 198 4.55 -3.09 -10.93
N THR A 199 4.04 -3.04 -12.15
CA THR A 199 4.24 -4.11 -13.12
C THR A 199 5.56 -3.76 -13.79
N GLY A 200 6.67 -4.40 -13.51
CA GLY A 200 8.02 -4.09 -14.02
C GLY A 200 8.17 -3.84 -15.54
N LYS A 201 7.11 -3.41 -16.20
CA LYS A 201 7.04 -2.97 -17.60
C LYS A 201 6.94 -1.44 -17.75
N ASP A 202 6.59 -0.71 -16.68
CA ASP A 202 6.31 0.72 -16.78
C ASP A 202 7.60 1.57 -16.74
N ASP A 203 8.68 1.03 -16.16
CA ASP A 203 9.96 1.74 -16.04
C ASP A 203 10.75 1.88 -17.38
N ASN A 204 10.36 1.18 -18.45
CA ASN A 204 11.05 1.24 -19.74
C ASN A 204 10.41 2.19 -20.78
N ASN A 205 9.19 2.69 -20.53
CA ASN A 205 8.48 3.48 -21.54
C ASN A 205 8.72 5.00 -21.40
N GLU A 206 9.13 5.49 -20.22
CA GLU A 206 9.45 6.92 -20.05
C GLU A 206 10.86 7.28 -20.54
N LYS A 207 11.75 6.30 -20.71
CA LYS A 207 13.13 6.56 -21.23
C LYS A 207 13.23 6.64 -22.74
N ASP A 208 12.27 6.08 -23.47
CA ASP A 208 12.31 6.06 -24.94
C ASP A 208 11.64 7.28 -25.61
N GLU A 209 10.79 8.04 -24.89
CA GLU A 209 10.20 9.28 -25.44
C GLU A 209 11.09 10.52 -25.30
N ALA A 210 12.11 10.50 -24.44
CA ALA A 210 13.00 11.66 -24.22
C ALA A 210 14.15 11.78 -25.23
N THR A 211 14.31 10.86 -26.18
CA THR A 211 15.45 10.84 -27.12
C THR A 211 15.09 11.04 -28.59
N SER A 212 13.84 11.33 -28.95
CA SER A 212 13.42 11.48 -30.37
C SER A 212 13.06 12.91 -30.82
N ASP A 213 13.49 13.95 -30.12
CA ASP A 213 13.35 15.33 -30.63
C ASP A 213 14.71 16.03 -30.67
N GLY A 214 15.37 15.92 -31.82
CA GLY A 214 16.68 16.53 -32.06
C GLY A 214 17.11 16.49 -33.52
N GLY A 215 16.57 17.41 -34.33
CA GLY A 215 17.38 17.96 -35.42
C GLY A 215 17.07 17.54 -36.83
N HIS A 216 16.23 18.25 -37.51
CA HIS A 216 16.41 18.55 -38.93
C HIS A 216 16.22 20.03 -39.19
N SER A 217 17.31 20.78 -39.15
CA SER A 217 17.40 22.13 -39.71
C SER A 217 18.01 22.04 -41.11
N GLY A 218 17.26 22.55 -42.05
CA GLY A 218 17.45 23.13 -43.31
C GLY A 218 18.78 23.13 -44.04
N SER A 219 18.71 22.94 -45.33
CA SER A 219 19.42 23.81 -46.26
C SER A 219 18.71 23.82 -47.62
N ALA A 220 18.34 25.00 -48.03
CA ALA A 220 17.86 25.33 -49.35
C ALA A 220 18.99 25.25 -50.36
N GLY A 221 18.71 24.85 -51.58
CA GLY A 221 19.64 24.89 -52.72
C GLY A 221 18.91 24.74 -54.03
N ASP A 222 18.61 25.88 -54.63
CA ASP A 222 18.17 26.12 -56.00
C ASP A 222 19.00 25.38 -57.07
N ARG A 223 18.37 24.90 -58.14
CA ARG A 223 18.66 25.26 -59.55
C ARG A 223 17.93 24.38 -60.56
N ASN A 224 17.03 24.98 -61.27
CA ASN A 224 16.84 25.03 -62.72
C ASN A 224 17.42 23.89 -63.61
N ASN A 225 16.65 23.33 -64.47
CA ASN A 225 16.41 23.69 -65.87
C ASN A 225 16.04 22.46 -66.75
N SER A 226 15.04 22.67 -67.53
CA SER A 226 14.82 22.39 -68.94
C SER A 226 14.64 20.97 -69.48
N ASP A 227 13.59 20.97 -70.25
CA ASP A 227 13.34 20.33 -71.54
C ASP A 227 12.85 18.89 -71.60
N GLY A 228 11.62 18.83 -72.12
CA GLY A 228 10.95 17.64 -72.71
C GLY A 228 11.52 17.28 -74.08
N PRO A 229 10.80 16.72 -75.02
CA PRO A 229 9.65 15.83 -74.96
C PRO A 229 9.79 14.54 -75.84
N GLY A 230 8.77 13.74 -75.93
CA GLY A 230 8.63 12.70 -76.94
C GLY A 230 8.66 11.28 -76.33
N GLY A 231 7.77 10.39 -76.51
CA GLY A 231 6.95 10.02 -77.60
C GLY A 231 6.81 8.52 -77.65
N ARG A 232 5.63 8.07 -77.61
CA ARG A 232 5.15 6.81 -78.24
C ARG A 232 5.80 5.47 -77.89
N GLY A 233 4.88 4.60 -77.48
CA GLY A 233 5.02 3.16 -77.48
C GLY A 233 3.89 2.53 -76.65
#